data_2e2bcbf767cf94420e408f90473d5312
#
_entry.id   2e2bcbf767cf94420e408f90473d5312
#
_cell.length_a   1.000
_cell.length_b   1.000
_cell.length_c   1.000
_cell.angle_alpha   90.00
_cell.angle_beta   90.00
_cell.angle_gamma   90.00
#
_symmetry.space_group_name_H-M   'P 1'
#
loop_
_entity.id
_entity.type
_entity.pdbx_description
1 polymer ?
#
loop_
_entity_poly.entity_id
_entity_poly.type
_entity_poly.pdbx_seq_one_letter_code
_entity_poly.pdbx_strand_id
1 'polypeptide(L)'
;MDIIWLLFAHYIGDIALQSNWQAENKARYWYVMFSHCMIWTACISIALQFLGLFAIWKVLFLLAGHYLLDLWKSRKPKTPENWKYIYPDQLGHLAQILVVYLV
;
A
#
# COMPACT_ATOMS: atom_id res chain seq x y z
N MET A 1 14.24 -16.55 -1.92
CA MET A 1 12.99 -15.95 -2.34
C MET A 1 12.87 -14.55 -1.78
N ASP A 2 13.48 -13.62 -2.50
CA ASP A 2 13.59 -12.24 -2.02
C ASP A 2 12.25 -11.52 -1.98
N ILE A 3 11.29 -11.95 -2.81
CA ILE A 3 9.98 -11.31 -2.86
C ILE A 3 9.22 -11.43 -1.53
N ILE A 4 9.55 -12.42 -0.71
CA ILE A 4 8.86 -12.59 0.58
C ILE A 4 9.11 -11.40 1.50
N TRP A 5 10.27 -10.75 1.41
CA TRP A 5 10.55 -9.54 2.19
C TRP A 5 9.64 -8.39 1.79
N LEU A 6 9.33 -8.28 0.49
CA LEU A 6 8.38 -7.27 0.01
C LEU A 6 6.96 -7.58 0.47
N LEU A 7 6.58 -8.85 0.52
CA LEU A 7 5.26 -9.23 1.03
C LEU A 7 5.13 -8.95 2.52
N PHE A 8 6.18 -9.21 3.30
CA PHE A 8 6.19 -8.86 4.72
C PHE A 8 6.08 -7.34 4.89
N ALA A 9 6.83 -6.58 4.12
CA ALA A 9 6.78 -5.12 4.17
C ALA A 9 5.39 -4.60 3.80
N HIS A 10 4.75 -5.20 2.80
CA HIS A 10 3.39 -4.86 2.41
C HIS A 10 2.41 -5.06 3.58
N TYR A 11 2.47 -6.22 4.22
CA TYR A 11 1.58 -6.52 5.34
C TYR A 11 1.81 -5.54 6.49
N ILE A 12 3.06 -5.28 6.83
CA ILE A 12 3.41 -4.38 7.93
C ILE A 12 2.92 -2.97 7.63
N GLY A 13 3.17 -2.46 6.42
CA GLY A 13 2.84 -1.07 6.07
C GLY A 13 1.35 -0.84 5.85
N ASP A 14 0.66 -1.82 5.26
CA ASP A 14 -0.75 -1.63 4.89
C ASP A 14 -1.71 -1.99 6.02
N ILE A 15 -1.36 -2.95 6.86
CA ILE A 15 -2.27 -3.48 7.87
C ILE A 15 -1.77 -3.23 9.29
N ALA A 16 -0.55 -3.71 9.61
CA ALA A 16 -0.09 -3.71 11.00
C ALA A 16 0.17 -2.31 11.54
N LEU A 17 0.67 -1.39 10.73
CA LEU A 17 1.00 -0.03 11.14
C LEU A 17 -0.15 0.95 10.95
N GLN A 18 -1.27 0.53 10.36
CA GLN A 18 -2.44 1.39 10.20
C GLN A 18 -3.24 1.40 11.49
N SER A 19 -3.38 2.58 12.12
CA SER A 19 -4.20 2.72 13.32
C SER A 19 -5.68 2.69 12.96
N ASN A 20 -6.54 2.43 13.94
CA ASN A 20 -7.99 2.48 13.75
C ASN A 20 -8.45 3.87 13.30
N TRP A 21 -7.91 4.91 13.92
CA TRP A 21 -8.23 6.28 13.54
C TRP A 21 -7.86 6.55 12.09
N GLN A 22 -6.68 6.10 11.68
CA GLN A 22 -6.20 6.28 10.31
C GLN A 22 -7.10 5.53 9.31
N ALA A 23 -7.47 4.30 9.64
CA ALA A 23 -8.37 3.50 8.79
C ALA A 23 -9.72 4.17 8.61
N GLU A 24 -10.24 4.82 9.66
CA GLU A 24 -11.54 5.46 9.63
C GLU A 24 -11.54 6.82 8.92
N ASN A 25 -10.41 7.52 8.91
CA ASN A 25 -10.35 8.91 8.46
C ASN A 25 -9.58 9.13 7.16
N LYS A 26 -8.88 8.14 6.63
CA LYS A 26 -8.05 8.32 5.44
C LYS A 26 -8.84 8.70 4.18
N ALA A 27 -10.09 8.27 4.07
CA ALA A 27 -10.93 8.65 2.93
C ALA A 27 -11.50 10.07 3.07
N ARG A 28 -11.52 10.60 4.30
CA ARG A 28 -12.09 11.90 4.61
C ARG A 28 -11.06 13.03 4.51
N TYR A 29 -9.81 12.76 4.94
CA TYR A 29 -8.75 13.76 4.99
C TYR A 29 -7.58 13.30 4.14
N TRP A 30 -7.22 14.11 3.14
CA TRP A 30 -6.15 13.75 2.21
C TRP A 30 -4.80 13.52 2.91
N TYR A 31 -4.51 14.30 3.96
CA TYR A 31 -3.22 14.16 4.65
C TYR A 31 -3.15 12.86 5.45
N VAL A 32 -4.27 12.34 5.92
CA VAL A 32 -4.33 11.04 6.60
C VAL A 32 -4.05 9.93 5.58
N MET A 33 -4.69 9.99 4.42
CA MET A 33 -4.44 9.04 3.33
C MET A 33 -2.99 9.10 2.88
N PHE A 34 -2.45 10.31 2.72
CA PHE A 34 -1.06 10.51 2.32
C PHE A 34 -0.10 9.90 3.34
N SER A 35 -0.35 10.12 4.64
CA SER A 35 0.48 9.55 5.70
C SER A 35 0.47 8.02 5.66
N HIS A 36 -0.70 7.41 5.49
CA HIS A 36 -0.82 5.96 5.37
C HIS A 36 -0.04 5.44 4.18
N CYS A 37 -0.18 6.08 3.03
CA CYS A 37 0.53 5.68 1.82
C CYS A 37 2.04 5.86 1.95
N MET A 38 2.49 6.90 2.65
CA MET A 38 3.91 7.12 2.91
C MET A 38 4.50 6.02 3.78
N ILE A 39 3.77 5.59 4.81
CA ILE A 39 4.22 4.50 5.68
C ILE A 39 4.39 3.21 4.87
N TRP A 40 3.38 2.86 4.07
CA TRP A 40 3.44 1.67 3.22
C TRP A 40 4.60 1.75 2.22
N THR A 41 4.72 2.88 1.53
CA THR A 41 5.78 3.09 0.54
C THR A 41 7.16 3.02 1.20
N ALA A 42 7.30 3.58 2.41
CA ALA A 42 8.56 3.52 3.14
C ALA A 42 8.93 2.07 3.47
N CYS A 43 7.97 1.26 3.94
CA CYS A 43 8.22 -0.14 4.25
C CYS A 43 8.70 -0.91 3.02
N ILE A 44 8.02 -0.75 1.88
CA ILE A 44 8.41 -1.41 0.63
C ILE A 44 9.78 -0.91 0.16
N SER A 45 10.01 0.41 0.24
CA SER A 45 11.26 1.01 -0.22
C SER A 45 12.46 0.55 0.62
N ILE A 46 12.28 0.40 1.93
CA ILE A 46 13.34 -0.12 2.79
C ILE A 46 13.66 -1.57 2.41
N ALA A 47 12.64 -2.39 2.15
CA ALA A 47 12.86 -3.75 1.70
C ALA A 47 13.59 -3.80 0.35
N LEU A 48 13.20 -2.92 -0.59
CA LEU A 48 13.89 -2.82 -1.89
C LEU A 48 15.35 -2.41 -1.73
N GLN A 49 15.63 -1.46 -0.84
CA GLN A 49 17.00 -1.04 -0.56
C GLN A 49 17.83 -2.19 -0.01
N PHE A 50 17.25 -2.96 0.91
CA PHE A 50 17.90 -4.14 1.50
C PHE A 50 18.23 -5.18 0.42
N LEU A 51 17.35 -5.34 -0.57
CA LEU A 51 17.54 -6.32 -1.65
C LEU A 51 18.39 -5.79 -2.80
N GLY A 52 18.82 -4.52 -2.76
CA GLY A 52 19.59 -3.91 -3.84
C GLY A 52 18.75 -3.55 -5.07
N LEU A 53 17.44 -3.40 -4.90
CA LEU A 53 16.50 -3.12 -5.99
C LEU A 53 15.91 -1.71 -5.93
N PHE A 54 16.40 -0.86 -5.04
CA PHE A 54 15.84 0.48 -4.85
C PHE A 54 16.08 1.37 -6.08
N ALA A 55 15.05 2.14 -6.44
CA ALA A 55 15.14 3.20 -7.42
C ALA A 55 14.07 4.25 -7.10
N ILE A 56 14.38 5.53 -7.33
CA ILE A 56 13.47 6.60 -6.95
C ILE A 56 12.13 6.54 -7.70
N TRP A 57 12.12 6.09 -8.96
CA TRP A 57 10.88 5.97 -9.72
C TRP A 57 9.94 4.95 -9.08
N LYS A 58 10.49 3.92 -8.44
CA LYS A 58 9.69 2.90 -7.75
C LYS A 58 8.95 3.50 -6.57
N VAL A 59 9.60 4.42 -5.83
CA VAL A 59 8.96 5.13 -4.72
C VAL A 59 7.74 5.90 -5.22
N LEU A 60 7.90 6.67 -6.29
CA LEU A 60 6.81 7.46 -6.85
C LEU A 60 5.69 6.59 -7.39
N PHE A 61 6.03 5.51 -8.07
CA PHE A 61 5.06 4.55 -8.60
C PHE A 61 4.24 3.91 -7.48
N LEU A 62 4.93 3.45 -6.42
CA LEU A 62 4.27 2.81 -5.29
C LEU A 62 3.34 3.78 -4.55
N LEU A 63 3.84 4.99 -4.28
CA LEU A 63 3.06 5.99 -3.56
C LEU A 63 1.79 6.38 -4.32
N ALA A 64 1.93 6.71 -5.60
CA ALA A 64 0.79 7.13 -6.41
C ALA A 64 -0.23 6.01 -6.57
N GLY A 65 0.24 4.81 -6.87
CA GLY A 65 -0.66 3.67 -7.07
C GLY A 65 -1.39 3.28 -5.81
N HIS A 66 -0.68 3.23 -4.67
CA HIS A 66 -1.32 2.89 -3.40
C HIS A 66 -2.36 3.95 -2.99
N TYR A 67 -2.02 5.22 -3.18
CA TYR A 67 -2.94 6.31 -2.87
C TYR A 67 -4.24 6.17 -3.66
N LEU A 68 -4.14 5.94 -4.97
CA LEU A 68 -5.31 5.83 -5.82
C LEU A 68 -6.15 4.59 -5.49
N LEU A 69 -5.52 3.45 -5.29
CA LEU A 69 -6.22 2.20 -4.99
C LEU A 69 -6.91 2.25 -3.62
N ASP A 70 -6.19 2.70 -2.61
CA ASP A 70 -6.74 2.74 -1.26
C ASP A 70 -7.83 3.81 -1.14
N LEU A 71 -7.66 4.94 -1.81
CA LEU A 71 -8.69 5.97 -1.84
C LEU A 71 -9.97 5.45 -2.49
N TRP A 72 -9.83 4.73 -3.61
CA TRP A 72 -10.98 4.12 -4.29
C TRP A 72 -11.72 3.16 -3.36
N LYS A 73 -10.99 2.24 -2.72
CA LYS A 73 -11.60 1.27 -1.79
C LYS A 73 -12.21 1.98 -0.57
N SER A 74 -11.49 2.94 0.00
CA SER A 74 -11.89 3.58 1.26
C SER A 74 -13.13 4.46 1.11
N ARG A 75 -13.46 4.89 -0.11
CA ARG A 75 -14.69 5.65 -0.38
C ARG A 75 -15.93 4.78 -0.49
N LYS A 76 -15.77 3.46 -0.55
CA LYS A 76 -16.93 2.56 -0.55
C LYS A 76 -17.51 2.49 0.86
N PRO A 77 -18.85 2.49 1.02
CA PRO A 77 -19.45 2.32 2.33
C PRO A 77 -18.98 1.03 2.99
N LYS A 78 -18.71 1.09 4.29
CA LYS A 78 -18.22 -0.07 5.04
C LYS A 78 -19.39 -0.93 5.47
N THR A 79 -19.97 -1.65 4.51
CA THR A 79 -21.09 -2.58 4.71
C THR A 79 -20.66 -4.00 4.35
N PRO A 80 -21.38 -5.01 4.82
CA PRO A 80 -21.02 -6.40 4.47
C PRO A 80 -20.97 -6.66 2.97
N GLU A 81 -21.77 -5.97 2.16
CA GLU A 81 -21.78 -6.16 0.71
C GLU A 81 -20.51 -5.66 0.05
N ASN A 82 -19.81 -4.73 0.70
CA ASN A 82 -18.65 -4.07 0.13
C ASN A 82 -17.30 -4.66 0.56
N TRP A 83 -17.29 -5.68 1.42
CA TRP A 83 -16.05 -6.31 1.84
C TRP A 83 -15.26 -6.88 0.66
N LYS A 84 -15.95 -7.25 -0.41
CA LYS A 84 -15.33 -7.82 -1.62
C LYS A 84 -14.34 -6.87 -2.31
N TYR A 85 -14.45 -5.56 -2.05
CA TYR A 85 -13.55 -4.58 -2.66
C TYR A 85 -12.12 -4.66 -2.12
N ILE A 86 -11.89 -5.40 -1.01
CA ILE A 86 -10.54 -5.63 -0.53
C ILE A 86 -9.73 -6.48 -1.52
N TYR A 87 -10.38 -7.37 -2.28
CA TYR A 87 -9.65 -8.22 -3.23
C TYR A 87 -9.01 -7.44 -4.37
N PRO A 88 -9.76 -6.60 -5.14
CA PRO A 88 -9.10 -5.79 -6.17
C PRO A 88 -8.07 -4.82 -5.59
N ASP A 89 -8.32 -4.27 -4.40
CA ASP A 89 -7.37 -3.39 -3.73
C ASP A 89 -6.06 -4.12 -3.44
N GLN A 90 -6.13 -5.28 -2.82
CA GLN A 90 -4.94 -6.06 -2.47
C GLN A 90 -4.24 -6.61 -3.71
N LEU A 91 -4.98 -7.06 -4.71
CA LEU A 91 -4.39 -7.52 -5.96
C LEU A 91 -3.64 -6.39 -6.67
N GLY A 92 -4.18 -5.18 -6.64
CA GLY A 92 -3.50 -4.01 -7.21
C GLY A 92 -2.17 -3.73 -6.51
N HIS A 93 -2.16 -3.78 -5.18
CA HIS A 93 -0.92 -3.58 -4.40
C HIS A 93 0.10 -4.68 -4.69
N LEU A 94 -0.34 -5.93 -4.76
CA LEU A 94 0.55 -7.05 -5.08
C LEU A 94 1.11 -6.93 -6.49
N ALA A 95 0.30 -6.45 -7.45
CA ALA A 95 0.77 -6.20 -8.80
C ALA A 95 1.85 -5.12 -8.82
N GLN A 96 1.69 -4.05 -8.05
CA GLN A 96 2.71 -3.01 -7.92
C GLN A 96 4.02 -3.57 -7.35
N ILE A 97 3.92 -4.42 -6.33
CA ILE A 97 5.09 -5.06 -5.71
C ILE A 97 5.80 -5.93 -6.73
N LEU A 98 5.06 -6.68 -7.52
CA LEU A 98 5.64 -7.54 -8.55
C LEU A 98 6.39 -6.70 -9.60
N VAL A 99 5.80 -5.59 -10.03
CA VAL A 99 6.45 -4.69 -11.00
C VAL A 99 7.79 -4.17 -10.45
N VAL A 100 7.80 -3.64 -9.22
CA VAL A 100 9.05 -3.07 -8.67
C VAL A 100 10.08 -4.14 -8.34
N TYR A 101 9.65 -5.38 -8.15
CA TYR A 101 10.56 -6.50 -7.93
C TYR A 101 11.23 -6.95 -9.24
N LEU A 102 10.46 -7.01 -10.33
CA LEU A 102 10.93 -7.55 -11.60
C LEU A 102 11.61 -6.52 -12.49
N VAL A 103 11.32 -5.26 -12.35
CA VAL A 103 11.84 -4.19 -13.19
C VAL A 103 12.91 -3.39 -12.47
#